data_160ed5ed6c95d7f2ed5fccd637c04110
#
_entry.id   160ed5ed6c95d7f2ed5fccd637c04110
#
_cell.length_a   1.000
_cell.length_b   1.000
_cell.length_c   1.000
_cell.angle_alpha   90.00
_cell.angle_beta   90.00
_cell.angle_gamma   90.00
#
_symmetry.space_group_name_H-M   'P 1'
#
loop_
_entity.id
_entity.type
_entity.pdbx_description
1 polymer ?
#
loop_
_entity_poly.entity_id
_entity_poly.type
_entity_poly.pdbx_seq_one_letter_code
_entity_poly.pdbx_strand_id
1 'polypeptide(L)'
;MNDKTKKERPELYGMNLEPTYSGSTTFFRRESSKDLKGVDLAVTGIPLDTAVTNRPGTRFGPRAVRTASTILAWEKPYGMDFNPVEKIAMVDY
;
A
#
# COMPACT_ATOMS: atom_id res chain seq x y z
N MET A 1 -11.91 13.44 0.34
CA MET A 1 -11.88 12.55 1.49
C MET A 1 -13.24 12.42 2.12
N ASN A 2 -13.58 11.21 2.51
CA ASN A 2 -14.91 10.91 3.05
C ASN A 2 -14.76 10.46 4.52
N ASP A 3 -15.20 11.30 5.46
CA ASP A 3 -15.13 11.00 6.89
C ASP A 3 -15.89 9.73 7.25
N LYS A 4 -16.98 9.45 6.55
CA LYS A 4 -17.76 8.25 6.77
C LYS A 4 -16.96 6.99 6.43
N THR A 5 -16.24 7.00 5.29
CA THR A 5 -15.38 5.88 4.90
C THR A 5 -14.26 5.67 5.91
N LYS A 6 -13.63 6.76 6.36
CA LYS A 6 -12.55 6.69 7.34
C LYS A 6 -13.03 6.11 8.66
N LYS A 7 -14.27 6.40 9.04
CA LYS A 7 -14.89 5.89 10.25
C LYS A 7 -15.26 4.41 10.13
N GLU A 8 -15.77 4.00 8.95
CA GLU A 8 -16.21 2.64 8.70
C GLU A 8 -15.05 1.68 8.40
N ARG A 9 -14.03 2.17 7.69
CA ARG A 9 -12.88 1.36 7.26
C ARG A 9 -11.57 2.11 7.55
N PRO A 10 -11.20 2.26 8.83
CA PRO A 10 -9.99 3.00 9.19
C PRO A 10 -8.71 2.36 8.66
N GLU A 11 -8.70 1.07 8.39
CA GLU A 11 -7.54 0.36 7.85
C GLU A 11 -7.13 0.86 6.47
N LEU A 12 -8.05 1.45 5.71
CA LEU A 12 -7.73 2.02 4.40
C LEU A 12 -6.84 3.26 4.52
N TYR A 13 -6.77 3.85 5.71
CA TYR A 13 -5.99 5.06 5.96
C TYR A 13 -4.76 4.77 6.82
N GLY A 14 -4.38 3.50 6.94
CA GLY A 14 -3.20 3.12 7.68
C GLY A 14 -3.37 3.01 9.18
N MET A 15 -4.60 2.96 9.66
CA MET A 15 -4.89 2.90 11.09
C MET A 15 -4.94 1.45 11.58
N ASN A 16 -3.82 0.74 11.40
CA ASN A 16 -3.69 -0.59 11.95
C ASN A 16 -2.76 -0.56 13.16
N LEU A 17 -2.89 -1.54 14.03
CA LEU A 17 -2.15 -1.59 15.28
C LEU A 17 -1.04 -2.65 15.27
N GLU A 18 -0.75 -3.23 14.10
CA GLU A 18 0.30 -4.24 14.00
C GLU A 18 1.69 -3.60 14.10
N PRO A 19 2.62 -4.24 14.81
CA PRO A 19 4.01 -3.78 14.84
C PRO A 19 4.64 -3.81 13.45
N THR A 20 5.66 -3.01 13.23
CA THR A 20 6.33 -2.89 11.93
C THR A 20 6.95 -4.21 11.47
N TYR A 21 7.30 -5.09 12.39
CA TYR A 21 7.92 -6.38 12.07
C TYR A 21 6.90 -7.50 11.87
N SER A 22 5.61 -7.20 11.92
CA SER A 22 4.56 -8.21 11.94
C SER A 22 3.51 -7.92 10.86
N GLY A 23 2.68 -8.93 10.61
CA GLY A 23 1.58 -8.80 9.65
C GLY A 23 1.99 -9.12 8.23
N SER A 24 1.04 -9.00 7.31
CA SER A 24 1.26 -9.25 5.89
C SER A 24 2.01 -8.09 5.25
N THR A 25 2.88 -8.41 4.28
CA THR A 25 3.60 -7.39 3.53
C THR A 25 2.70 -6.85 2.44
N THR A 26 2.17 -5.64 2.66
CA THR A 26 1.33 -4.94 1.70
C THR A 26 1.88 -3.57 1.41
N PHE A 27 1.42 -2.96 0.31
CA PHE A 27 1.88 -1.63 -0.09
C PHE A 27 1.47 -0.59 0.96
N PHE A 28 2.45 0.09 1.54
CA PHE A 28 2.28 1.05 2.63
C PHE A 28 1.43 0.50 3.79
N ARG A 29 1.52 -0.82 4.01
CA ARG A 29 0.83 -1.53 5.10
C ARG A 29 -0.68 -1.30 5.09
N ARG A 30 -1.25 -1.11 3.91
CA ARG A 30 -2.69 -0.97 3.75
C ARG A 30 -3.36 -2.34 3.69
N GLU A 31 -4.67 -2.35 3.84
CA GLU A 31 -5.47 -3.57 3.77
C GLU A 31 -5.29 -4.28 2.44
N SER A 32 -5.03 -5.58 2.47
CA SER A 32 -5.05 -6.42 1.28
C SER A 32 -6.49 -6.89 1.07
N SER A 33 -7.14 -6.37 0.04
CA SER A 33 -8.56 -6.65 -0.15
C SER A 33 -8.98 -6.46 -1.59
N LYS A 34 -9.97 -7.23 -2.00
CA LYS A 34 -10.64 -7.07 -3.29
C LYS A 34 -11.91 -6.22 -3.17
N ASP A 35 -12.29 -5.86 -1.95
CA ASP A 35 -13.47 -5.03 -1.70
C ASP A 35 -13.10 -3.56 -1.91
N LEU A 36 -13.61 -2.97 -2.98
CA LEU A 36 -13.30 -1.61 -3.37
C LEU A 36 -14.29 -0.58 -2.84
N LYS A 37 -15.18 -0.97 -1.94
CA LYS A 37 -16.16 -0.03 -1.38
C LYS A 37 -15.47 1.07 -0.58
N GLY A 38 -15.67 2.31 -0.99
CA GLY A 38 -15.09 3.47 -0.31
C GLY A 38 -13.60 3.67 -0.60
N VAL A 39 -13.04 2.93 -1.54
CA VAL A 39 -11.61 3.01 -1.87
C VAL A 39 -11.38 4.09 -2.92
N ASP A 40 -10.39 4.95 -2.67
CA ASP A 40 -9.98 5.98 -3.61
C ASP A 40 -8.88 5.49 -4.55
N LEU A 41 -8.00 4.62 -4.05
CA LEU A 41 -6.83 4.15 -4.80
C LEU A 41 -6.60 2.68 -4.52
N ALA A 42 -6.55 1.88 -5.57
CA ALA A 42 -6.19 0.47 -5.47
C ALA A 42 -4.85 0.23 -6.17
N VAL A 43 -3.95 -0.46 -5.48
CA VAL A 43 -2.63 -0.79 -6.01
C VAL A 43 -2.60 -2.27 -6.30
N THR A 44 -2.21 -2.64 -7.52
CA THR A 44 -2.06 -4.05 -7.88
C THR A 44 -0.70 -4.27 -8.54
N GLY A 45 -0.11 -5.44 -8.31
CA GLY A 45 1.16 -5.79 -8.91
C GLY A 45 0.97 -6.68 -10.13
N ILE A 46 1.88 -6.54 -11.09
CA ILE A 46 1.91 -7.40 -12.28
C ILE A 46 3.28 -8.05 -12.35
N PRO A 47 3.44 -9.24 -11.75
CA PRO A 47 4.75 -9.91 -11.69
C PRO A 47 5.07 -10.64 -13.00
N LEU A 48 5.25 -9.88 -14.07
CA LEU A 48 5.51 -10.43 -15.40
C LEU A 48 7.00 -10.49 -15.68
N ASP A 49 7.46 -11.64 -16.20
CA ASP A 49 8.88 -11.89 -16.42
C ASP A 49 9.15 -12.74 -17.68
N THR A 50 8.25 -12.67 -18.67
CA THR A 50 8.35 -13.54 -19.85
C THR A 50 9.03 -12.90 -21.04
N ALA A 51 9.24 -11.59 -21.05
CA ALA A 51 9.77 -10.85 -22.21
C ALA A 51 11.08 -10.15 -21.85
N VAL A 52 11.93 -10.78 -21.06
CA VAL A 52 13.21 -10.20 -20.64
C VAL A 52 14.32 -10.74 -21.54
N THR A 53 15.18 -9.85 -22.02
CA THR A 53 16.22 -10.20 -22.96
C THR A 53 17.44 -10.82 -22.27
N ASN A 54 17.84 -10.33 -21.12
CA ASN A 54 19.12 -10.71 -20.53
C ASN A 54 19.01 -11.19 -19.08
N ARG A 55 18.36 -10.42 -18.21
CA ARG A 55 18.33 -10.75 -16.77
C ARG A 55 16.90 -10.88 -16.28
N PRO A 56 16.41 -12.10 -16.12
CA PRO A 56 15.07 -12.30 -15.52
C PRO A 56 15.07 -11.87 -14.06
N GLY A 57 13.88 -11.55 -13.54
CA GLY A 57 13.72 -11.12 -12.16
C GLY A 57 12.66 -10.07 -11.94
N THR A 58 12.08 -9.53 -13.03
CA THR A 58 11.06 -8.51 -12.91
C THR A 58 9.81 -9.01 -12.17
N ARG A 59 9.59 -10.32 -12.11
CA ARG A 59 8.48 -10.92 -11.36
C ARG A 59 8.56 -10.61 -9.87
N PHE A 60 9.73 -10.24 -9.37
CA PHE A 60 9.91 -9.89 -7.97
C PHE A 60 9.72 -8.39 -7.68
N GLY A 61 9.44 -7.60 -8.73
CA GLY A 61 9.26 -6.17 -8.60
C GLY A 61 8.15 -5.76 -7.63
N PRO A 62 6.93 -6.28 -7.80
CA PRO A 62 5.84 -5.92 -6.87
C PRO A 62 6.17 -6.25 -5.42
N ARG A 63 6.76 -7.43 -5.17
CA ARG A 63 7.16 -7.82 -3.81
C ARG A 63 8.20 -6.87 -3.24
N ALA A 64 9.19 -6.50 -4.05
CA ALA A 64 10.24 -5.59 -3.60
C ALA A 64 9.70 -4.21 -3.27
N VAL A 65 8.79 -3.70 -4.08
CA VAL A 65 8.15 -2.40 -3.83
C VAL A 65 7.32 -2.45 -2.55
N ARG A 66 6.55 -3.52 -2.36
CA ARG A 66 5.76 -3.67 -1.14
C ARG A 66 6.64 -3.71 0.09
N THR A 67 7.73 -4.48 0.05
CA THR A 67 8.66 -4.58 1.17
C THR A 67 9.27 -3.22 1.50
N ALA A 68 9.74 -2.50 0.49
CA ALA A 68 10.35 -1.19 0.70
C ALA A 68 9.36 -0.17 1.27
N SER A 69 8.08 -0.25 0.90
CA SER A 69 7.08 0.70 1.34
C SER A 69 6.68 0.54 2.82
N THR A 70 6.96 -0.62 3.43
CA THR A 70 6.50 -0.88 4.79
C THR A 70 7.10 0.07 5.83
N ILE A 71 8.33 0.53 5.61
CA ILE A 71 8.97 1.46 6.54
C ILE A 71 8.57 2.91 6.31
N LEU A 72 7.86 3.19 5.22
CA LEU A 72 7.45 4.56 4.86
C LEU A 72 6.01 4.86 5.22
N ALA A 73 5.30 3.89 5.77
CA ALA A 73 3.84 4.00 5.95
C ALA A 73 3.41 5.13 6.88
N TRP A 74 4.27 5.52 7.80
CA TRP A 74 3.94 6.54 8.81
C TRP A 74 4.72 7.83 8.67
N GLU A 75 5.53 7.97 7.63
CA GLU A 75 6.40 9.12 7.50
C GLU A 75 5.86 10.14 6.51
N LYS A 76 6.01 11.43 6.86
CA LYS A 76 5.67 12.50 5.95
C LYS A 76 6.79 12.63 4.91
N PRO A 77 6.44 12.74 3.62
CA PRO A 77 7.45 13.03 2.59
C PRO A 77 8.15 14.37 2.85
N TYR A 78 9.40 14.46 2.46
CA TYR A 78 10.15 15.70 2.59
C TYR A 78 9.46 16.85 1.86
N GLY A 79 9.35 17.98 2.53
CA GLY A 79 8.70 19.15 1.95
C GLY A 79 7.20 19.21 2.13
N MET A 80 6.60 18.18 2.74
CA MET A 80 5.16 18.14 3.01
C MET A 80 4.91 18.22 4.52
N ASP A 81 3.83 18.89 4.90
CA ASP A 81 3.45 19.00 6.31
C ASP A 81 2.35 17.99 6.70
N PHE A 82 2.04 17.05 5.80
CA PHE A 82 1.08 15.97 6.06
C PHE A 82 1.53 14.71 5.33
N ASN A 83 1.01 13.56 5.77
CA ASN A 83 1.27 12.28 5.10
C ASN A 83 0.10 12.00 4.15
N PRO A 84 0.31 12.08 2.81
CA PRO A 84 -0.79 11.92 1.85
C PRO A 84 -1.46 10.55 1.92
N VAL A 85 -0.73 9.48 2.30
CA VAL A 85 -1.32 8.15 2.37
C VAL A 85 -2.29 7.98 3.55
N GLU A 86 -2.32 8.94 4.47
CA GLU A 86 -3.31 8.97 5.54
C GLU A 86 -4.58 9.72 5.13
N LYS A 87 -4.53 10.43 4.00
CA LYS A 87 -5.64 11.24 3.50
C LYS A 87 -6.43 10.53 2.40
N ILE A 88 -5.92 9.43 1.88
CA ILE A 88 -6.52 8.70 0.77
C ILE A 88 -6.88 7.29 1.22
N ALA A 89 -8.10 6.86 0.90
CA ALA A 89 -8.53 5.49 1.16
C ALA A 89 -7.84 4.56 0.16
N MET A 90 -6.86 3.78 0.62
CA MET A 90 -6.03 2.98 -0.25
C MET A 90 -6.07 1.51 0.16
N VAL A 91 -6.08 0.63 -0.83
CA VAL A 91 -6.06 -0.80 -0.63
C VAL A 91 -5.00 -1.43 -1.53
N ASP A 92 -4.40 -2.52 -1.05
CA ASP A 92 -3.53 -3.38 -1.86
C ASP A 92 -4.43 -4.44 -2.48
N TYR A 93 -4.74 -4.28 -3.75
CA TYR A 93 -5.66 -5.14 -4.48
C TYR A 93 -4.94 -6.38 -4.99
#